data_2c0ae9305a74f6d244aae9a2907a2172
#
_entry.id   2c0ae9305a74f6d244aae9a2907a2172
#
_cell.length_a   1.000
_cell.length_b   1.000
_cell.length_c   1.000
_cell.angle_alpha   90.00
_cell.angle_beta   90.00
_cell.angle_gamma   90.00
#
_symmetry.space_group_name_H-M   'P 1'
#
loop_
_entity.id
_entity.type
_entity.pdbx_description
1 polymer ?
#
loop_
_entity_poly.entity_id
_entity_poly.type
_entity_poly.pdbx_seq_one_letter_code
_entity_poly.pdbx_strand_id
1 'polypeptide(L)'
;MTMNKANTMCLGGAQNPSVSVTEDQEGTYTVDLYLSYSDGEPVQGATYTLTDQSGAVFEGTLDNNGKASVGGVAPGEFAIEYGEDSRDFMPNVPTKTNPNFNPSANAQLIIEETKKGEVGFWENAWTRMSGAASWIWGVILGDFNDDASVEQIIANTALTMIPVVDQAADVRDLSANIMTLLSEEERDKPENWLALSLTLVGCVPTFGSAVKGTCKVALKGGKGTSKDTLLAVLRGMGKGDPEKFLRTLDWMDYAKQTSQIVSDVLKPCIEVATELASYANRMGADELGAYFLKLADEVKIIDKMVPDKLKEAMGEFDKLFARILGKGEKLIQQK
;
A
#
# COMPACT_ATOMS: atom_id res chain seq x y z
N MET A 1 -37.24 2.79 37.77
CA MET A 1 -37.10 3.73 36.63
C MET A 1 -36.15 3.09 35.64
N THR A 2 -36.61 2.81 34.46
CA THR A 2 -35.77 2.17 33.44
C THR A 2 -34.84 3.22 32.85
N MET A 3 -33.52 3.07 32.98
CA MET A 3 -32.55 3.86 32.24
C MET A 3 -32.74 3.53 30.73
N ASN A 4 -33.17 4.49 29.96
CA ASN A 4 -33.43 4.32 28.56
C ASN A 4 -32.34 5.01 27.73
N LYS A 5 -31.56 4.18 27.03
CA LYS A 5 -30.66 4.51 25.92
C LYS A 5 -29.40 5.34 26.25
N ALA A 6 -28.28 4.60 26.29
CA ALA A 6 -26.98 5.17 26.02
C ALA A 6 -26.92 5.70 24.56
N ASN A 7 -26.67 6.98 24.39
CA ASN A 7 -26.28 7.53 23.09
C ASN A 7 -24.77 7.36 22.97
N THR A 8 -24.31 6.45 22.13
CA THR A 8 -22.92 6.05 22.04
C THR A 8 -22.32 6.54 20.71
N MET A 9 -21.28 7.33 20.80
CA MET A 9 -20.51 7.76 19.64
C MET A 9 -19.11 7.14 19.68
N CYS A 10 -18.74 6.41 18.64
CA CYS A 10 -17.42 5.82 18.49
C CYS A 10 -16.67 6.54 17.37
N LEU A 11 -15.43 6.94 17.62
CA LEU A 11 -14.57 7.53 16.59
C LEU A 11 -14.00 6.48 15.63
N GLY A 12 -14.07 5.18 15.96
CA GLY A 12 -13.57 4.09 15.15
C GLY A 12 -14.60 3.49 14.19
N GLY A 13 -14.15 2.98 13.03
CA GLY A 13 -14.96 2.15 12.13
C GLY A 13 -15.18 0.76 12.74
N ALA A 14 -16.34 0.15 12.43
CA ALA A 14 -16.67 -1.24 12.80
C ALA A 14 -16.38 -1.65 14.27
N GLN A 15 -16.66 -0.76 15.23
CA GLN A 15 -16.55 -1.01 16.66
C GLN A 15 -17.92 -1.30 17.25
N ASN A 16 -17.97 -2.23 18.20
CA ASN A 16 -19.18 -2.67 18.90
C ASN A 16 -19.13 -2.21 20.36
N PRO A 17 -19.74 -1.06 20.70
CA PRO A 17 -19.89 -0.67 22.08
C PRO A 17 -20.95 -1.51 22.78
N SER A 18 -20.67 -1.90 24.01
CA SER A 18 -21.64 -2.56 24.89
C SER A 18 -21.60 -1.84 26.25
N VAL A 19 -22.77 -1.64 26.82
CA VAL A 19 -22.93 -0.93 28.09
C VAL A 19 -23.88 -1.73 28.97
N SER A 20 -23.51 -1.97 30.23
CA SER A 20 -24.41 -2.45 31.26
C SER A 20 -24.49 -1.46 32.40
N VAL A 21 -25.65 -1.40 33.08
CA VAL A 21 -25.94 -0.42 34.11
C VAL A 21 -26.46 -1.14 35.34
N THR A 22 -25.86 -0.85 36.52
CA THR A 22 -26.25 -1.40 37.80
C THR A 22 -26.59 -0.26 38.75
N GLU A 23 -27.69 -0.34 39.47
CA GLU A 23 -28.11 0.64 40.49
C GLU A 23 -27.29 0.45 41.77
N ASP A 24 -26.73 1.55 42.26
CA ASP A 24 -25.98 1.59 43.50
C ASP A 24 -26.91 1.88 44.71
N GLN A 25 -26.43 1.65 45.93
CA GLN A 25 -27.25 1.81 47.14
C GLN A 25 -27.66 3.27 47.46
N GLU A 26 -27.07 4.26 46.78
CA GLU A 26 -27.29 5.70 46.98
C GLU A 26 -28.19 6.36 45.93
N GLY A 27 -28.84 5.57 45.04
CA GLY A 27 -29.68 6.11 43.95
C GLY A 27 -28.89 6.67 42.78
N THR A 28 -27.60 6.37 42.75
CA THR A 28 -26.72 6.52 41.59
C THR A 28 -26.53 5.20 40.87
N TYR A 29 -25.81 5.24 39.76
CA TYR A 29 -25.61 4.05 38.92
C TYR A 29 -24.13 3.84 38.61
N THR A 30 -23.73 2.60 38.56
CA THR A 30 -22.47 2.17 37.98
C THR A 30 -22.72 1.73 36.54
N VAL A 31 -21.99 2.34 35.60
CA VAL A 31 -22.03 2.05 34.16
C VAL A 31 -20.76 1.31 33.79
N ASP A 32 -20.90 0.04 33.40
CA ASP A 32 -19.80 -0.76 32.86
C ASP A 32 -19.74 -0.60 31.35
N LEU A 33 -18.59 -0.18 30.87
CA LEU A 33 -18.29 0.08 29.48
C LEU A 33 -17.49 -1.08 28.89
N TYR A 34 -17.80 -1.46 27.67
CA TYR A 34 -17.00 -2.38 26.87
C TYR A 34 -16.99 -1.96 25.42
N LEU A 35 -15.80 -1.91 24.82
CA LEU A 35 -15.61 -1.59 23.40
C LEU A 35 -14.75 -2.64 22.74
N SER A 36 -15.24 -3.20 21.62
CA SER A 36 -14.52 -4.16 20.80
C SER A 36 -14.63 -3.84 19.32
N TYR A 37 -13.71 -4.38 18.54
CA TYR A 37 -13.83 -4.43 17.08
C TYR A 37 -14.91 -5.42 16.66
N SER A 38 -15.28 -5.39 15.37
CA SER A 38 -16.33 -6.26 14.82
C SER A 38 -16.04 -7.77 14.91
N ASP A 39 -14.76 -8.14 15.03
CA ASP A 39 -14.31 -9.53 15.23
C ASP A 39 -14.20 -9.92 16.70
N GLY A 40 -14.60 -9.04 17.63
CA GLY A 40 -14.59 -9.28 19.06
C GLY A 40 -13.27 -8.94 19.77
N GLU A 41 -12.23 -8.51 19.07
CA GLU A 41 -10.99 -8.07 19.70
C GLU A 41 -11.23 -6.78 20.50
N PRO A 42 -10.76 -6.67 21.77
CA PRO A 42 -10.97 -5.47 22.58
C PRO A 42 -10.22 -4.26 22.03
N VAL A 43 -10.85 -3.07 22.10
CA VAL A 43 -10.20 -1.78 21.84
C VAL A 43 -9.47 -1.37 23.12
N GLN A 44 -8.14 -1.35 23.08
CA GLN A 44 -7.30 -1.18 24.26
C GLN A 44 -6.91 0.28 24.50
N GLY A 45 -7.00 0.72 25.76
CA GLY A 45 -6.51 2.02 26.17
C GLY A 45 -7.21 3.22 25.51
N ALA A 46 -8.36 3.01 24.85
CA ALA A 46 -9.15 4.10 24.31
C ALA A 46 -9.65 5.00 25.43
N THR A 47 -9.60 6.31 25.23
CA THR A 47 -10.25 7.26 26.14
C THR A 47 -11.75 7.14 26.02
N TYR A 48 -12.46 7.47 27.10
CA TYR A 48 -13.90 7.68 27.05
C TYR A 48 -14.27 8.95 27.81
N THR A 49 -15.35 9.58 27.35
CA THR A 49 -16.02 10.68 28.04
C THR A 49 -17.49 10.29 28.18
N LEU A 50 -17.98 10.12 29.41
CA LEU A 50 -19.37 9.88 29.72
C LEU A 50 -19.97 11.15 30.29
N THR A 51 -21.06 11.64 29.69
CA THR A 51 -21.83 12.79 30.20
C THR A 51 -23.21 12.32 30.58
N ASP A 52 -23.58 12.48 31.86
CA ASP A 52 -24.90 12.11 32.39
C ASP A 52 -25.96 13.20 32.15
N GLN A 53 -27.20 12.89 32.50
CA GLN A 53 -28.34 13.81 32.35
C GLN A 53 -28.21 15.08 33.22
N SER A 54 -27.43 15.04 34.29
CA SER A 54 -27.17 16.22 35.14
C SER A 54 -26.13 17.17 34.55
N GLY A 55 -25.43 16.73 33.49
CA GLY A 55 -24.29 17.40 32.89
C GLY A 55 -22.97 17.08 33.58
N ALA A 56 -22.93 16.12 34.50
CA ALA A 56 -21.66 15.63 35.04
C ALA A 56 -20.86 14.85 34.01
N VAL A 57 -19.55 15.11 33.97
CA VAL A 57 -18.64 14.52 32.96
C VAL A 57 -17.66 13.61 33.70
N PHE A 58 -17.57 12.36 33.21
CA PHE A 58 -16.66 11.34 33.70
C PHE A 58 -15.71 10.96 32.59
N GLU A 59 -14.42 11.12 32.79
CA GLU A 59 -13.37 10.81 31.82
C GLU A 59 -12.48 9.70 32.34
N GLY A 60 -12.00 8.86 31.41
CA GLY A 60 -11.09 7.78 31.73
C GLY A 60 -10.57 7.06 30.50
N THR A 61 -9.95 5.92 30.74
CA THR A 61 -9.43 5.05 29.70
C THR A 61 -9.92 3.63 29.91
N LEU A 62 -10.20 2.94 28.82
CA LEU A 62 -10.50 1.51 28.83
C LEU A 62 -9.23 0.72 29.17
N ASP A 63 -9.40 -0.40 29.85
CA ASP A 63 -8.31 -1.33 30.16
C ASP A 63 -7.88 -2.14 28.90
N ASN A 64 -6.91 -3.05 29.08
CA ASN A 64 -6.42 -3.93 28.01
C ASN A 64 -7.49 -4.92 27.50
N ASN A 65 -8.60 -5.08 28.22
CA ASN A 65 -9.75 -5.89 27.80
C ASN A 65 -10.87 -5.04 27.19
N GLY A 66 -10.62 -3.77 26.93
CA GLY A 66 -11.59 -2.82 26.36
C GLY A 66 -12.68 -2.43 27.36
N LYS A 67 -12.43 -2.48 28.68
CA LYS A 67 -13.43 -2.27 29.73
C LYS A 67 -13.11 -1.10 30.64
N ALA A 68 -14.15 -0.47 31.15
CA ALA A 68 -14.08 0.46 32.27
C ALA A 68 -15.39 0.40 33.09
N SER A 69 -15.34 0.82 34.34
CA SER A 69 -16.50 0.94 35.23
C SER A 69 -16.57 2.36 35.77
N VAL A 70 -17.71 3.02 35.58
CA VAL A 70 -17.95 4.42 35.98
C VAL A 70 -19.07 4.46 36.99
N GLY A 71 -18.73 4.71 38.27
CA GLY A 71 -19.68 4.82 39.35
C GLY A 71 -20.18 6.26 39.58
N GLY A 72 -21.32 6.40 40.27
CA GLY A 72 -21.87 7.71 40.65
C GLY A 72 -22.60 8.45 39.52
N VAL A 73 -22.98 7.74 38.46
CA VAL A 73 -23.73 8.31 37.32
C VAL A 73 -25.17 8.60 37.73
N ALA A 74 -25.67 9.81 37.43
CA ALA A 74 -27.04 10.19 37.73
C ALA A 74 -28.07 9.34 36.96
N PRO A 75 -29.25 9.07 37.56
CA PRO A 75 -30.31 8.32 36.84
C PRO A 75 -30.77 9.10 35.61
N GLY A 76 -31.01 8.38 34.50
CA GLY A 76 -31.52 8.99 33.26
C GLY A 76 -30.67 8.63 32.03
N GLU A 77 -30.78 9.45 31.00
CA GLU A 77 -30.00 9.27 29.78
C GLU A 77 -28.56 9.75 29.98
N PHE A 78 -27.63 9.13 29.28
CA PHE A 78 -26.24 9.54 29.26
C PHE A 78 -25.64 9.34 27.85
N ALA A 79 -24.65 10.15 27.54
CA ALA A 79 -23.88 10.05 26.28
C ALA A 79 -22.48 9.52 26.58
N ILE A 80 -21.95 8.70 25.68
CA ILE A 80 -20.58 8.19 25.76
C ILE A 80 -19.88 8.46 24.42
N GLU A 81 -18.71 9.08 24.53
CA GLU A 81 -17.78 9.26 23.41
C GLU A 81 -16.53 8.41 23.66
N TYR A 82 -16.16 7.60 22.70
CA TYR A 82 -14.96 6.76 22.75
C TYR A 82 -13.88 7.31 21.82
N GLY A 83 -12.65 7.35 22.32
CA GLY A 83 -11.45 7.67 21.55
C GLY A 83 -10.90 6.49 20.77
N GLU A 84 -9.68 6.65 20.30
CA GLU A 84 -8.96 5.64 19.50
C GLU A 84 -8.31 4.57 20.38
N ASP A 85 -8.11 3.38 19.81
CA ASP A 85 -7.23 2.35 20.39
C ASP A 85 -5.80 2.92 20.54
N SER A 86 -5.19 2.78 21.71
CA SER A 86 -3.87 3.35 22.01
C SER A 86 -2.70 2.57 21.42
N ARG A 87 -2.96 1.39 20.85
CA ARG A 87 -1.95 0.54 20.23
C ARG A 87 -1.48 1.13 18.89
N ASP A 88 -0.32 0.68 18.45
CA ASP A 88 0.16 1.00 17.12
C ASP A 88 -0.79 0.41 16.05
N PHE A 89 -1.02 1.17 15.00
CA PHE A 89 -1.90 0.75 13.91
C PHE A 89 -1.34 -0.50 13.22
N MET A 90 -2.21 -1.49 13.02
CA MET A 90 -1.93 -2.71 12.26
C MET A 90 -3.04 -2.97 11.23
N PRO A 91 -2.71 -3.14 9.95
CA PRO A 91 -3.70 -3.46 8.93
C PRO A 91 -4.28 -4.86 9.15
N ASN A 92 -5.59 -5.03 8.92
CA ASN A 92 -6.26 -6.34 8.98
C ASN A 92 -5.70 -7.31 7.95
N VAL A 93 -5.27 -6.78 6.81
CA VAL A 93 -4.61 -7.54 5.74
C VAL A 93 -3.25 -6.88 5.48
N PRO A 94 -2.18 -7.34 6.16
CA PRO A 94 -0.84 -6.81 5.93
C PRO A 94 -0.34 -7.19 4.54
N THR A 95 0.38 -6.28 3.90
CA THR A 95 1.06 -6.55 2.63
C THR A 95 2.16 -7.59 2.84
N LYS A 96 2.05 -8.72 2.12
CA LYS A 96 3.00 -9.83 2.25
C LYS A 96 4.09 -9.76 1.20
N THR A 97 5.34 -9.96 1.62
CA THR A 97 6.46 -10.12 0.70
C THR A 97 6.35 -11.44 -0.06
N ASN A 98 6.81 -11.43 -1.31
CA ASN A 98 6.95 -12.65 -2.09
C ASN A 98 8.27 -13.36 -1.72
N PRO A 99 8.23 -14.54 -1.07
CA PRO A 99 9.45 -15.28 -0.70
C PRO A 99 10.24 -15.78 -1.92
N ASN A 100 9.61 -15.85 -3.09
CA ASN A 100 10.21 -16.28 -4.33
C ASN A 100 10.72 -15.11 -5.20
N PHE A 101 10.65 -13.87 -4.70
CA PHE A 101 11.11 -12.70 -5.43
C PHE A 101 12.60 -12.81 -5.77
N ASN A 102 12.90 -13.11 -7.01
CA ASN A 102 14.27 -13.24 -7.51
C ASN A 102 14.35 -12.86 -9.01
N PRO A 103 14.28 -11.57 -9.33
CA PRO A 103 14.26 -11.11 -10.71
C PRO A 103 15.53 -11.48 -11.49
N SER A 104 16.69 -11.53 -10.85
CA SER A 104 17.95 -11.90 -11.52
C SER A 104 18.00 -13.35 -11.97
N ALA A 105 17.50 -14.30 -11.16
CA ALA A 105 17.43 -15.70 -11.56
C ALA A 105 16.50 -15.90 -12.74
N ASN A 106 15.42 -15.15 -12.80
CA ASN A 106 14.48 -15.20 -13.94
C ASN A 106 15.05 -14.62 -15.22
N ALA A 107 15.78 -13.52 -15.13
CA ALA A 107 16.49 -12.97 -16.28
C ALA A 107 17.44 -14.02 -16.88
N GLN A 108 18.20 -14.73 -16.04
CA GLN A 108 19.08 -15.80 -16.50
C GLN A 108 18.33 -16.94 -17.18
N LEU A 109 17.19 -17.39 -16.65
CA LEU A 109 16.36 -18.41 -17.27
C LEU A 109 15.86 -17.95 -18.66
N ILE A 110 15.38 -16.71 -18.77
CA ILE A 110 14.95 -16.14 -20.06
C ILE A 110 16.10 -16.11 -21.05
N ILE A 111 17.29 -15.69 -20.63
CA ILE A 111 18.50 -15.65 -21.46
C ILE A 111 18.90 -17.07 -21.92
N GLU A 112 18.87 -18.05 -21.01
CA GLU A 112 19.20 -19.43 -21.35
C GLU A 112 18.20 -20.07 -22.30
N GLU A 113 16.90 -19.90 -22.08
CA GLU A 113 15.86 -20.40 -22.98
C GLU A 113 15.92 -19.70 -24.35
N THR A 114 16.22 -18.42 -24.38
CA THR A 114 16.48 -17.68 -25.61
C THR A 114 17.64 -18.28 -26.42
N LYS A 115 18.72 -18.69 -25.73
CA LYS A 115 19.88 -19.29 -26.38
C LYS A 115 19.62 -20.71 -26.89
N LYS A 116 18.63 -21.41 -26.33
CA LYS A 116 18.21 -22.77 -26.77
C LYS A 116 17.19 -22.73 -27.90
N GLY A 117 16.46 -21.61 -28.06
CA GLY A 117 15.38 -21.46 -29.01
C GLY A 117 15.83 -21.59 -30.48
N GLU A 118 15.13 -22.40 -31.27
CA GLU A 118 15.29 -22.46 -32.73
C GLU A 118 14.77 -21.17 -33.38
N VAL A 119 15.22 -20.88 -34.59
CA VAL A 119 14.89 -19.69 -35.40
C VAL A 119 13.37 -19.41 -35.44
N GLY A 120 12.53 -20.44 -35.37
CA GLY A 120 11.06 -20.33 -35.40
C GLY A 120 10.45 -19.63 -34.19
N PHE A 121 11.12 -19.60 -33.00
CA PHE A 121 10.68 -18.84 -31.83
C PHE A 121 10.69 -17.34 -32.11
N TRP A 122 11.76 -16.86 -32.78
CA TRP A 122 11.92 -15.42 -33.07
C TRP A 122 11.00 -14.94 -34.17
N GLU A 123 10.77 -15.75 -35.23
CA GLU A 123 9.84 -15.42 -36.33
C GLU A 123 8.39 -15.33 -35.80
N ASN A 124 7.97 -16.24 -34.94
CA ASN A 124 6.64 -16.23 -34.35
C ASN A 124 6.47 -15.10 -33.32
N ALA A 125 7.48 -14.84 -32.48
CA ALA A 125 7.45 -13.73 -31.53
C ALA A 125 7.37 -12.38 -32.24
N TRP A 126 8.13 -12.19 -33.32
CA TRP A 126 8.18 -10.93 -34.06
C TRP A 126 6.92 -10.64 -34.88
N THR A 127 6.31 -11.65 -35.51
CA THR A 127 5.09 -11.47 -36.32
C THR A 127 3.82 -11.21 -35.50
N ARG A 128 3.80 -11.62 -34.24
CA ARG A 128 2.65 -11.42 -33.34
C ARG A 128 2.67 -10.11 -32.61
N MET A 129 3.75 -9.32 -32.69
CA MET A 129 3.95 -8.21 -31.78
C MET A 129 4.08 -6.87 -32.51
N SER A 130 3.14 -5.99 -32.19
CA SER A 130 3.14 -4.58 -32.59
C SER A 130 4.15 -3.71 -31.84
N GLY A 131 5.09 -4.31 -31.11
CA GLY A 131 6.13 -3.59 -30.39
C GLY A 131 6.94 -4.49 -29.45
N ALA A 132 8.25 -4.64 -29.73
CA ALA A 132 9.14 -5.50 -28.93
C ALA A 132 9.28 -5.04 -27.46
N ALA A 133 9.01 -3.76 -27.15
CA ALA A 133 8.94 -3.27 -25.78
C ALA A 133 7.80 -3.95 -24.99
N SER A 134 6.60 -4.03 -25.57
CA SER A 134 5.46 -4.72 -24.98
C SER A 134 5.75 -6.19 -24.71
N TRP A 135 6.56 -6.80 -25.57
CA TRP A 135 6.92 -8.21 -25.43
C TRP A 135 7.90 -8.46 -24.28
N ILE A 136 9.01 -7.74 -24.21
CA ILE A 136 9.96 -7.89 -23.11
C ILE A 136 9.25 -7.65 -21.79
N TRP A 137 8.40 -6.64 -21.69
CA TRP A 137 7.63 -6.38 -20.50
C TRP A 137 6.57 -7.46 -20.25
N GLY A 138 5.88 -7.93 -21.26
CA GLY A 138 4.95 -9.04 -21.14
C GLY A 138 5.66 -10.32 -20.69
N VAL A 139 6.83 -10.66 -21.26
CA VAL A 139 7.66 -11.81 -20.85
C VAL A 139 8.17 -11.63 -19.42
N ILE A 140 8.66 -10.45 -19.07
CA ILE A 140 9.23 -10.17 -17.76
C ILE A 140 8.14 -10.12 -16.68
N LEU A 141 6.92 -9.69 -17.03
CA LEU A 141 5.83 -9.47 -16.10
C LEU A 141 4.67 -10.47 -16.22
N GLY A 142 4.78 -11.45 -17.12
CA GLY A 142 3.86 -12.58 -17.21
C GLY A 142 2.50 -12.32 -17.84
N ASP A 143 2.39 -11.33 -18.70
CA ASP A 143 1.14 -10.96 -19.37
C ASP A 143 1.02 -11.59 -20.77
N PHE A 144 1.29 -12.92 -20.88
CA PHE A 144 1.15 -13.69 -22.11
C PHE A 144 0.10 -14.79 -22.00
N ASN A 145 -0.95 -14.64 -22.79
CA ASN A 145 -1.91 -15.70 -23.13
C ASN A 145 -1.66 -16.16 -24.56
N ASP A 146 -1.29 -17.39 -24.80
CA ASP A 146 -1.68 -18.21 -25.96
C ASP A 146 -0.74 -19.35 -26.45
N ASP A 147 0.33 -19.79 -25.71
CA ASP A 147 1.04 -21.03 -26.06
C ASP A 147 1.66 -21.76 -24.84
N ALA A 148 1.15 -22.93 -24.51
CA ALA A 148 1.29 -23.61 -23.22
C ALA A 148 2.72 -24.02 -22.78
N SER A 149 3.72 -24.15 -23.65
CA SER A 149 5.07 -24.62 -23.26
C SER A 149 6.03 -23.49 -22.85
N VAL A 150 5.92 -22.33 -23.48
CA VAL A 150 6.66 -21.12 -23.12
C VAL A 150 5.95 -20.38 -21.99
N GLU A 151 4.63 -20.47 -21.97
CA GLU A 151 3.73 -19.87 -20.98
C GLU A 151 3.97 -20.37 -19.55
N GLN A 152 4.24 -21.67 -19.35
CA GLN A 152 4.49 -22.18 -17.99
C GLN A 152 5.80 -21.68 -17.40
N ILE A 153 6.84 -21.50 -18.23
CA ILE A 153 8.12 -20.93 -17.80
C ILE A 153 7.92 -19.43 -17.50
N ILE A 154 7.20 -18.73 -18.37
CA ILE A 154 6.91 -17.30 -18.26
C ILE A 154 5.98 -17.02 -17.06
N ALA A 155 4.92 -17.80 -16.87
CA ALA A 155 4.00 -17.64 -15.74
C ALA A 155 4.70 -17.88 -14.39
N ASN A 156 5.57 -18.88 -14.30
CA ASN A 156 6.37 -19.13 -13.11
C ASN A 156 7.40 -18.02 -12.86
N THR A 157 7.95 -17.47 -13.95
CA THR A 157 8.93 -16.37 -13.91
C THR A 157 8.27 -15.07 -13.45
N ALA A 158 7.08 -14.75 -13.96
CA ALA A 158 6.32 -13.56 -13.57
C ALA A 158 6.02 -13.51 -12.07
N LEU A 159 5.58 -14.62 -11.48
CA LEU A 159 5.30 -14.72 -10.05
C LEU A 159 6.51 -14.41 -9.16
N THR A 160 7.73 -14.63 -9.67
CA THR A 160 8.96 -14.39 -8.92
C THR A 160 9.54 -13.00 -9.13
N MET A 161 9.04 -12.23 -10.10
CA MET A 161 9.45 -10.84 -10.33
C MET A 161 8.65 -9.80 -9.52
N ILE A 162 7.65 -10.25 -8.78
CA ILE A 162 6.78 -9.37 -8.00
C ILE A 162 7.20 -9.42 -6.54
N PRO A 163 7.50 -8.27 -5.91
CA PRO A 163 7.88 -8.25 -4.50
C PRO A 163 6.75 -8.59 -3.53
N VAL A 164 5.48 -8.65 -4.01
CA VAL A 164 4.27 -8.84 -3.18
C VAL A 164 3.34 -9.88 -3.79
N VAL A 165 2.89 -10.85 -2.98
CA VAL A 165 2.15 -12.05 -3.47
C VAL A 165 0.68 -11.78 -3.79
N ASP A 166 0.03 -10.80 -3.20
CA ASP A 166 -1.43 -10.73 -3.16
C ASP A 166 -2.07 -9.74 -4.18
N GLN A 167 -1.30 -9.14 -5.10
CA GLN A 167 -1.81 -8.04 -5.92
C GLN A 167 -1.42 -8.15 -7.40
N ALA A 168 -2.05 -9.07 -8.13
CA ALA A 168 -1.91 -9.14 -9.60
C ALA A 168 -2.21 -7.78 -10.30
N ALA A 169 -3.09 -6.96 -9.71
CA ALA A 169 -3.37 -5.62 -10.19
C ALA A 169 -2.17 -4.67 -10.09
N ASP A 170 -1.37 -4.79 -9.02
CA ASP A 170 -0.20 -3.92 -8.82
C ASP A 170 0.94 -4.24 -9.81
N VAL A 171 1.04 -5.49 -10.22
CA VAL A 171 1.97 -5.93 -11.29
C VAL A 171 1.62 -5.28 -12.61
N ARG A 172 0.35 -5.38 -13.00
CA ARG A 172 -0.14 -4.77 -14.22
C ARG A 172 0.05 -3.25 -14.19
N ASP A 173 -0.26 -2.62 -13.06
CA ASP A 173 -0.11 -1.17 -12.88
C ASP A 173 1.38 -0.76 -12.90
N LEU A 174 2.27 -1.55 -12.29
CA LEU A 174 3.71 -1.34 -12.34
C LEU A 174 4.24 -1.42 -13.78
N SER A 175 3.84 -2.46 -14.51
CA SER A 175 4.19 -2.64 -15.91
C SER A 175 3.74 -1.46 -16.77
N ALA A 176 2.48 -1.06 -16.64
CA ALA A 176 1.91 0.04 -17.40
C ALA A 176 2.65 1.37 -17.09
N ASN A 177 2.95 1.63 -15.82
CA ASN A 177 3.70 2.83 -15.42
C ASN A 177 5.12 2.84 -16.02
N ILE A 178 5.85 1.71 -15.96
CA ILE A 178 7.20 1.64 -16.53
C ILE A 178 7.15 1.80 -18.06
N MET A 179 6.19 1.17 -18.72
CA MET A 179 6.02 1.32 -20.17
C MET A 179 5.74 2.77 -20.58
N THR A 180 4.93 3.49 -19.80
CA THR A 180 4.71 4.92 -20.00
C THR A 180 6.01 5.70 -19.93
N LEU A 181 6.89 5.39 -18.97
CA LEU A 181 8.18 6.06 -18.79
C LEU A 181 9.23 5.72 -19.87
N LEU A 182 9.02 4.71 -20.73
CA LEU A 182 9.90 4.45 -21.87
C LEU A 182 9.83 5.57 -22.93
N SER A 183 8.71 6.30 -23.00
CA SER A 183 8.62 7.50 -23.82
C SER A 183 9.32 8.67 -23.13
N GLU A 184 10.25 9.34 -23.83
CA GLU A 184 10.94 10.51 -23.33
C GLU A 184 9.97 11.64 -22.92
N GLU A 185 8.94 11.89 -23.74
CA GLU A 185 7.91 12.89 -23.47
C GLU A 185 7.12 12.59 -22.19
N GLU A 186 6.78 11.32 -21.96
CA GLU A 186 6.01 10.90 -20.77
C GLU A 186 6.90 10.83 -19.51
N ARG A 187 8.18 10.53 -19.69
CA ARG A 187 9.19 10.44 -18.61
C ARG A 187 9.42 11.79 -17.92
N ASP A 188 9.25 12.89 -18.65
CA ASP A 188 9.45 14.23 -18.09
C ASP A 188 8.22 14.72 -17.30
N LYS A 189 7.09 14.03 -17.37
CA LYS A 189 5.86 14.42 -16.66
C LYS A 189 5.86 13.94 -15.19
N PRO A 190 5.77 14.85 -14.21
CA PRO A 190 5.77 14.47 -12.79
C PRO A 190 4.60 13.54 -12.41
N GLU A 191 3.46 13.63 -13.12
CA GLU A 191 2.26 12.82 -12.89
C GLU A 191 2.54 11.33 -13.08
N ASN A 192 3.38 10.96 -14.06
CA ASN A 192 3.71 9.57 -14.35
C ASN A 192 4.60 8.98 -13.24
N TRP A 193 5.50 9.77 -12.68
CA TRP A 193 6.29 9.37 -11.52
C TRP A 193 5.46 9.28 -10.25
N LEU A 194 4.47 10.16 -10.08
CA LEU A 194 3.53 10.08 -8.97
C LEU A 194 2.66 8.82 -9.07
N ALA A 195 2.19 8.46 -10.28
CA ALA A 195 1.44 7.22 -10.52
C ALA A 195 2.28 5.97 -10.22
N LEU A 196 3.53 5.93 -10.69
CA LEU A 196 4.49 4.88 -10.35
C LEU A 196 4.70 4.80 -8.83
N SER A 197 4.94 5.93 -8.17
CA SER A 197 5.15 5.99 -6.72
C SER A 197 3.96 5.45 -5.94
N LEU A 198 2.74 5.79 -6.34
CA LEU A 198 1.52 5.28 -5.73
C LEU A 198 1.39 3.75 -5.86
N THR A 199 1.77 3.19 -7.01
CA THR A 199 1.80 1.74 -7.20
C THR A 199 2.84 1.08 -6.30
N LEU A 200 4.05 1.64 -6.25
CA LEU A 200 5.15 1.11 -5.47
C LEU A 200 4.94 1.19 -3.95
N VAL A 201 4.28 2.24 -3.46
CA VAL A 201 3.86 2.33 -2.05
C VAL A 201 3.06 1.09 -1.66
N GLY A 202 2.17 0.60 -2.53
CA GLY A 202 1.42 -0.63 -2.31
C GLY A 202 2.28 -1.87 -2.16
N CYS A 203 3.48 -1.88 -2.75
CA CYS A 203 4.43 -2.99 -2.68
C CYS A 203 5.31 -3.00 -1.41
N VAL A 204 5.23 -1.97 -0.56
CA VAL A 204 5.98 -1.95 0.70
C VAL A 204 5.36 -2.94 1.70
N PRO A 205 6.18 -3.81 2.34
CA PRO A 205 5.68 -4.82 3.26
C PRO A 205 4.86 -4.25 4.41
N THR A 206 3.92 -5.03 4.91
CA THR A 206 3.04 -4.78 6.05
C THR A 206 2.03 -3.67 5.80
N PHE A 207 2.46 -2.44 5.57
CA PHE A 207 1.58 -1.26 5.54
C PHE A 207 1.25 -0.76 4.12
N GLY A 208 1.91 -1.29 3.10
CA GLY A 208 1.84 -0.76 1.73
C GLY A 208 0.41 -0.58 1.21
N SER A 209 -0.44 -1.59 1.34
CA SER A 209 -1.84 -1.53 0.89
C SER A 209 -2.65 -0.47 1.64
N ALA A 210 -2.45 -0.32 2.95
CA ALA A 210 -3.13 0.68 3.76
C ALA A 210 -2.70 2.10 3.38
N VAL A 211 -1.39 2.33 3.22
CA VAL A 211 -0.84 3.62 2.80
C VAL A 211 -1.28 3.96 1.38
N LYS A 212 -1.22 3.00 0.43
CA LYS A 212 -1.69 3.19 -0.95
C LYS A 212 -3.16 3.58 -1.00
N GLY A 213 -4.01 2.90 -0.23
CA GLY A 213 -5.44 3.21 -0.13
C GLY A 213 -5.68 4.64 0.37
N THR A 214 -4.96 5.03 1.41
CA THR A 214 -5.04 6.37 2.00
C THR A 214 -4.53 7.45 1.02
N CYS A 215 -3.41 7.20 0.31
CA CYS A 215 -2.90 8.08 -0.74
C CYS A 215 -3.90 8.27 -1.89
N LYS A 216 -4.55 7.19 -2.35
CA LYS A 216 -5.59 7.27 -3.39
C LYS A 216 -6.73 8.20 -2.98
N VAL A 217 -7.20 8.09 -1.74
CA VAL A 217 -8.28 8.96 -1.23
C VAL A 217 -7.81 10.40 -1.10
N ALA A 218 -6.59 10.62 -0.58
CA ALA A 218 -6.01 11.95 -0.44
C ALA A 218 -5.84 12.67 -1.80
N LEU A 219 -5.35 11.95 -2.81
CA LEU A 219 -5.18 12.50 -4.17
C LEU A 219 -6.52 12.77 -4.85
N LYS A 220 -7.46 11.82 -4.79
CA LYS A 220 -8.77 11.93 -5.43
C LYS A 220 -9.63 13.06 -4.84
N GLY A 221 -9.61 13.22 -3.53
CA GLY A 221 -10.36 14.25 -2.83
C GLY A 221 -9.70 15.64 -2.89
N GLY A 222 -8.42 15.72 -3.22
CA GLY A 222 -7.68 16.96 -3.41
C GLY A 222 -7.75 17.91 -2.21
N LYS A 223 -8.20 19.15 -2.43
CA LYS A 223 -8.33 20.15 -1.36
C LYS A 223 -9.51 19.87 -0.41
N GLY A 224 -10.48 19.04 -0.82
CA GLY A 224 -11.66 18.70 -0.01
C GLY A 224 -11.45 17.52 0.94
N THR A 225 -10.32 16.81 0.87
CA THR A 225 -10.04 15.68 1.77
C THR A 225 -9.77 16.21 3.18
N SER A 226 -10.57 15.76 4.16
CA SER A 226 -10.37 16.05 5.57
C SER A 226 -9.51 14.99 6.25
N LYS A 227 -8.95 15.34 7.43
CA LYS A 227 -8.28 14.39 8.32
C LYS A 227 -9.21 13.21 8.64
N ASP A 228 -10.45 13.49 9.03
CA ASP A 228 -11.42 12.47 9.41
C ASP A 228 -11.70 11.46 8.29
N THR A 229 -11.69 11.93 7.02
CA THR A 229 -11.83 11.03 5.87
C THR A 229 -10.66 10.03 5.78
N LEU A 230 -9.42 10.49 5.99
CA LEU A 230 -8.25 9.60 5.97
C LEU A 230 -8.26 8.62 7.14
N LEU A 231 -8.62 9.11 8.33
CA LEU A 231 -8.73 8.26 9.52
C LEU A 231 -9.82 7.20 9.34
N ALA A 232 -10.98 7.57 8.76
CA ALA A 232 -12.06 6.63 8.48
C ALA A 232 -11.64 5.50 7.52
N VAL A 233 -10.83 5.84 6.50
CA VAL A 233 -10.27 4.82 5.58
C VAL A 233 -9.39 3.83 6.34
N LEU A 234 -8.46 4.31 7.15
CA LEU A 234 -7.56 3.45 7.93
C LEU A 234 -8.32 2.62 8.97
N ARG A 235 -9.29 3.20 9.67
CA ARG A 235 -10.15 2.46 10.62
C ARG A 235 -10.89 1.29 9.94
N GLY A 236 -11.28 1.45 8.68
CA GLY A 236 -11.85 0.36 7.88
C GLY A 236 -10.83 -0.70 7.45
N MET A 237 -9.54 -0.35 7.45
CA MET A 237 -8.46 -1.23 6.97
C MET A 237 -7.64 -1.87 8.08
N GLY A 238 -7.77 -1.43 9.32
CA GLY A 238 -6.93 -1.91 10.41
C GLY A 238 -7.45 -1.55 11.81
N LYS A 239 -6.63 -1.84 12.81
CA LYS A 239 -6.84 -1.63 14.23
C LYS A 239 -5.70 -0.81 14.82
N GLY A 240 -5.93 -0.16 15.96
CA GLY A 240 -4.95 0.71 16.58
C GLY A 240 -5.16 2.18 16.23
N ASP A 241 -4.20 3.04 16.55
CA ASP A 241 -4.27 4.48 16.33
C ASP A 241 -3.88 4.89 14.90
N PRO A 242 -4.84 5.22 14.02
CA PRO A 242 -4.55 5.59 12.63
C PRO A 242 -3.94 6.99 12.52
N GLU A 243 -4.20 7.91 13.45
CA GLU A 243 -3.62 9.26 13.40
C GLU A 243 -2.14 9.23 13.75
N LYS A 244 -1.77 8.52 14.82
CA LYS A 244 -0.38 8.27 15.19
C LYS A 244 0.37 7.62 14.03
N PHE A 245 -0.22 6.61 13.41
CA PHE A 245 0.36 5.94 12.24
C PHE A 245 0.64 6.91 11.09
N LEU A 246 -0.33 7.72 10.67
CA LEU A 246 -0.14 8.68 9.57
C LEU A 246 0.94 9.73 9.88
N ARG A 247 1.07 10.14 11.15
CA ARG A 247 2.09 11.11 11.58
C ARG A 247 3.49 10.52 11.67
N THR A 248 3.61 9.20 11.79
CA THR A 248 4.90 8.48 11.83
C THR A 248 5.38 8.01 10.47
N LEU A 249 4.61 8.19 9.39
CA LEU A 249 5.03 7.81 8.04
C LEU A 249 6.32 8.55 7.64
N ASP A 250 7.35 7.78 7.32
CA ASP A 250 8.61 8.31 6.77
C ASP A 250 8.62 8.17 5.24
N TRP A 251 8.19 9.23 4.56
CA TRP A 251 8.12 9.25 3.10
C TRP A 251 9.49 9.12 2.42
N MET A 252 10.59 9.48 3.11
CA MET A 252 11.94 9.30 2.56
C MET A 252 12.38 7.84 2.66
N ASP A 253 11.98 7.13 3.70
CA ASP A 253 12.19 5.68 3.79
C ASP A 253 11.36 4.94 2.74
N TYR A 254 10.11 5.34 2.52
CA TYR A 254 9.29 4.83 1.40
C TYR A 254 9.96 5.08 0.04
N ALA A 255 10.53 6.27 -0.20
CA ALA A 255 11.26 6.57 -1.44
C ALA A 255 12.44 5.62 -1.63
N LYS A 256 13.20 5.35 -0.56
CA LYS A 256 14.34 4.43 -0.60
C LYS A 256 13.93 2.99 -0.89
N GLN A 257 12.93 2.47 -0.15
CA GLN A 257 12.44 1.11 -0.34
C GLN A 257 11.87 0.90 -1.74
N THR A 258 11.04 1.83 -2.21
CA THR A 258 10.43 1.76 -3.54
C THR A 258 11.45 1.92 -4.67
N SER A 259 12.48 2.75 -4.50
CA SER A 259 13.59 2.85 -5.46
C SER A 259 14.34 1.53 -5.60
N GLN A 260 14.58 0.84 -4.48
CA GLN A 260 15.23 -0.47 -4.52
C GLN A 260 14.35 -1.49 -5.27
N ILE A 261 13.05 -1.55 -4.98
CA ILE A 261 12.10 -2.45 -5.64
C ILE A 261 12.12 -2.25 -7.16
N VAL A 262 12.06 -1.00 -7.63
CA VAL A 262 12.09 -0.70 -9.08
C VAL A 262 13.43 -1.10 -9.67
N SER A 263 14.53 -0.73 -9.05
CA SER A 263 15.88 -1.04 -9.55
C SER A 263 16.12 -2.55 -9.66
N ASP A 264 15.61 -3.33 -8.70
CA ASP A 264 15.70 -4.79 -8.71
C ASP A 264 14.90 -5.43 -9.86
N VAL A 265 13.87 -4.76 -10.37
CA VAL A 265 13.11 -5.15 -11.56
C VAL A 265 13.77 -4.65 -12.84
N LEU A 266 14.24 -3.40 -12.88
CA LEU A 266 14.79 -2.79 -14.10
C LEU A 266 16.14 -3.38 -14.53
N LYS A 267 17.02 -3.70 -13.57
CA LYS A 267 18.36 -4.27 -13.88
C LYS A 267 18.29 -5.58 -14.66
N PRO A 268 17.51 -6.59 -14.25
CA PRO A 268 17.30 -7.80 -15.02
C PRO A 268 16.72 -7.53 -16.42
N CYS A 269 15.83 -6.53 -16.55
CA CYS A 269 15.31 -6.13 -17.86
C CYS A 269 16.41 -5.62 -18.80
N ILE A 270 17.34 -4.82 -18.27
CA ILE A 270 18.51 -4.33 -19.03
C ILE A 270 19.39 -5.49 -19.47
N GLU A 271 19.64 -6.46 -18.59
CA GLU A 271 20.43 -7.66 -18.90
C GLU A 271 19.80 -8.48 -20.00
N VAL A 272 18.51 -8.78 -19.88
CA VAL A 272 17.75 -9.53 -20.90
C VAL A 272 17.79 -8.81 -22.25
N ALA A 273 17.46 -7.52 -22.28
CA ALA A 273 17.46 -6.75 -23.52
C ALA A 273 18.86 -6.70 -24.18
N THR A 274 19.92 -6.59 -23.39
CA THR A 274 21.30 -6.56 -23.91
C THR A 274 21.70 -7.90 -24.50
N GLU A 275 21.36 -9.02 -23.83
CA GLU A 275 21.65 -10.37 -24.33
C GLU A 275 20.84 -10.71 -25.59
N LEU A 276 19.55 -10.28 -25.62
CA LEU A 276 18.70 -10.44 -26.81
C LEU A 276 19.27 -9.67 -28.00
N ALA A 277 19.78 -8.46 -27.79
CA ALA A 277 20.46 -7.67 -28.82
C ALA A 277 21.68 -8.41 -29.39
N SER A 278 22.52 -8.93 -28.49
CA SER A 278 23.71 -9.70 -28.86
C SER A 278 23.36 -10.96 -29.66
N TYR A 279 22.29 -11.65 -29.23
CA TYR A 279 21.80 -12.83 -29.95
C TYR A 279 21.25 -12.47 -31.33
N ALA A 280 20.41 -11.46 -31.47
CA ALA A 280 19.83 -10.98 -32.71
C ALA A 280 20.92 -10.62 -33.73
N ASN A 281 21.95 -9.89 -33.32
CA ASN A 281 23.08 -9.52 -34.18
C ASN A 281 23.87 -10.74 -34.67
N ARG A 282 24.07 -11.76 -33.78
CA ARG A 282 24.73 -13.04 -34.24
C ARG A 282 23.91 -13.81 -35.26
N MET A 283 22.60 -13.65 -35.24
CA MET A 283 21.70 -14.30 -36.20
C MET A 283 21.48 -13.46 -37.49
N GLY A 284 22.16 -12.31 -37.60
CA GLY A 284 22.02 -11.42 -38.74
C GLY A 284 20.77 -10.55 -38.76
N ALA A 285 20.08 -10.43 -37.59
CA ALA A 285 18.90 -9.58 -37.37
C ALA A 285 19.30 -8.25 -36.77
N ASP A 286 20.14 -7.48 -37.48
CA ASP A 286 20.77 -6.26 -36.93
C ASP A 286 19.78 -5.17 -36.54
N GLU A 287 18.66 -5.03 -37.26
CA GLU A 287 17.60 -4.07 -36.91
C GLU A 287 16.95 -4.41 -35.56
N LEU A 288 16.72 -5.69 -35.30
CA LEU A 288 16.18 -6.18 -34.04
C LEU A 288 17.20 -6.01 -32.91
N GLY A 289 18.47 -6.27 -33.18
CA GLY A 289 19.56 -6.05 -32.25
C GLY A 289 19.67 -4.57 -31.85
N ALA A 290 19.60 -3.67 -32.80
CA ALA A 290 19.59 -2.23 -32.56
C ALA A 290 18.37 -1.78 -31.72
N TYR A 291 17.21 -2.38 -31.97
CA TYR A 291 16.00 -2.11 -31.20
C TYR A 291 16.14 -2.52 -29.74
N PHE A 292 16.64 -3.72 -29.45
CA PHE A 292 16.86 -4.19 -28.08
C PHE A 292 17.91 -3.36 -27.33
N LEU A 293 18.97 -2.91 -28.03
CA LEU A 293 19.96 -2.01 -27.43
C LEU A 293 19.32 -0.66 -27.04
N LYS A 294 18.50 -0.10 -27.94
CA LYS A 294 17.78 1.13 -27.65
C LYS A 294 16.86 0.96 -26.42
N LEU A 295 16.14 -0.16 -26.34
CA LEU A 295 15.29 -0.44 -25.18
C LEU A 295 16.11 -0.57 -23.90
N ALA A 296 17.23 -1.28 -23.92
CA ALA A 296 18.13 -1.36 -22.76
C ALA A 296 18.62 0.01 -22.30
N ASP A 297 18.92 0.91 -23.25
CA ASP A 297 19.37 2.26 -22.93
C ASP A 297 18.25 3.12 -22.35
N GLU A 298 17.03 3.03 -22.86
CA GLU A 298 15.86 3.73 -22.26
C GLU A 298 15.59 3.24 -20.83
N VAL A 299 15.64 1.92 -20.58
CA VAL A 299 15.47 1.37 -19.22
C VAL A 299 16.61 1.83 -18.29
N LYS A 300 17.86 1.92 -18.76
CA LYS A 300 18.98 2.47 -17.96
C LYS A 300 18.77 3.93 -17.59
N ILE A 301 18.18 4.73 -18.49
CA ILE A 301 17.86 6.13 -18.23
C ILE A 301 16.82 6.19 -17.09
N ILE A 302 15.76 5.39 -17.18
CA ILE A 302 14.74 5.31 -16.13
C ILE A 302 15.38 4.90 -14.79
N ASP A 303 16.18 3.82 -14.75
CA ASP A 303 16.82 3.34 -13.51
C ASP A 303 17.67 4.43 -12.83
N LYS A 304 18.39 5.24 -13.62
CA LYS A 304 19.15 6.39 -13.10
C LYS A 304 18.27 7.49 -12.52
N MET A 305 17.10 7.72 -13.09
CA MET A 305 16.17 8.78 -12.64
C MET A 305 15.35 8.36 -11.43
N VAL A 306 15.13 7.05 -11.22
CA VAL A 306 14.27 6.48 -10.17
C VAL A 306 14.54 7.09 -8.79
N PRO A 307 15.76 7.14 -8.24
CA PRO A 307 15.97 7.63 -6.88
C PRO A 307 15.51 9.08 -6.66
N ASP A 308 15.85 9.97 -7.60
CA ASP A 308 15.49 11.37 -7.48
C ASP A 308 14.00 11.61 -7.74
N LYS A 309 13.45 10.97 -8.77
CA LYS A 309 12.05 11.13 -9.14
C LYS A 309 11.08 10.53 -8.11
N LEU A 310 11.41 9.38 -7.53
CA LEU A 310 10.60 8.81 -6.45
C LEU A 310 10.70 9.66 -5.17
N LYS A 311 11.88 10.22 -4.88
CA LYS A 311 12.03 11.17 -3.78
C LYS A 311 11.18 12.43 -3.97
N GLU A 312 11.14 13.00 -5.18
CA GLU A 312 10.28 14.12 -5.52
C GLU A 312 8.80 13.77 -5.32
N ALA A 313 8.36 12.63 -5.86
CA ALA A 313 6.97 12.18 -5.76
C ALA A 313 6.55 11.88 -4.32
N MET A 314 7.41 11.23 -3.52
CA MET A 314 7.16 11.00 -2.09
C MET A 314 7.11 12.30 -1.29
N GLY A 315 7.89 13.32 -1.70
CA GLY A 315 7.80 14.66 -1.15
C GLY A 315 6.45 15.34 -1.40
N GLU A 316 5.77 15.04 -2.51
CA GLU A 316 4.41 15.51 -2.74
C GLU A 316 3.39 14.83 -1.81
N PHE A 317 3.55 13.53 -1.52
CA PHE A 317 2.74 12.86 -0.51
C PHE A 317 2.98 13.45 0.89
N ASP A 318 4.23 13.70 1.29
CA ASP A 318 4.56 14.34 2.58
C ASP A 318 3.84 15.69 2.73
N LYS A 319 3.93 16.55 1.70
CA LYS A 319 3.23 17.85 1.69
C LYS A 319 1.71 17.72 1.74
N LEU A 320 1.16 16.76 1.00
CA LEU A 320 -0.27 16.48 0.95
C LEU A 320 -0.78 16.06 2.33
N PHE A 321 -0.12 15.12 2.96
CA PHE A 321 -0.49 14.61 4.29
C PHE A 321 -0.27 15.66 5.39
N ALA A 322 0.85 16.40 5.36
CA ALA A 322 1.07 17.51 6.28
C ALA A 322 -0.02 18.58 6.21
N ARG A 323 -0.54 18.85 5.01
CA ARG A 323 -1.67 19.78 4.82
C ARG A 323 -2.97 19.24 5.41
N ILE A 324 -3.28 17.94 5.18
CA ILE A 324 -4.55 17.33 5.61
C ILE A 324 -4.56 17.11 7.13
N LEU A 325 -3.45 16.63 7.69
CA LEU A 325 -3.34 16.34 9.12
C LEU A 325 -3.16 17.61 9.98
N GLY A 326 -2.85 18.74 9.37
CA GLY A 326 -2.48 19.97 10.06
C GLY A 326 -1.10 19.91 10.69
N LYS A 327 -0.63 21.03 11.24
CA LYS A 327 0.64 21.11 11.97
C LYS A 327 0.49 20.44 13.34
N GLY A 328 0.68 19.13 13.41
CA GLY A 328 0.96 18.42 14.66
C GLY A 328 2.47 18.29 14.82
N GLU A 329 2.98 18.21 16.04
CA GLU A 329 4.38 17.88 16.28
C GLU A 329 4.69 16.54 15.61
N LYS A 330 5.74 16.50 14.75
CA LYS A 330 6.28 15.23 14.27
C LYS A 330 6.78 14.47 15.49
N LEU A 331 6.15 13.35 15.81
CA LEU A 331 6.67 12.43 16.81
C LEU A 331 7.98 11.84 16.25
N ILE A 332 9.10 12.45 16.63
CA ILE A 332 10.43 11.92 16.31
C ILE A 332 10.55 10.62 17.11
N GLN A 333 10.53 9.48 16.42
CA GLN A 333 10.91 8.23 17.04
C GLN A 333 12.38 8.35 17.46
N GLN A 334 12.63 8.42 18.76
CA GLN A 334 13.96 8.16 19.30
C GLN A 334 14.28 6.68 19.02
N LYS A 335 15.30 6.48 18.20
CA LYS A 335 15.94 5.17 17.98
C LYS A 335 16.62 4.69 19.23
#